data_3489ebae27415e39632fd60a7e9b19b8
#
_entry.id   3489ebae27415e39632fd60a7e9b19b8
#
_cell.length_a   1.000
_cell.length_b   1.000
_cell.length_c   1.000
_cell.angle_alpha   90.00
_cell.angle_beta   90.00
_cell.angle_gamma   90.00
#
_symmetry.space_group_name_H-M   'P 1'
#
loop_
_entity.id
_entity.type
_entity.pdbx_description
1 polymer ?
#
loop_
_entity_poly.entity_id
_entity_poly.type
_entity_poly.pdbx_seq_one_letter_code
_entity_poly.pdbx_strand_id
1 'polypeptide(L)'
;LTAAGVTYLNAGNSLPAYTVTVTDQASNTATATQTPTISLQNDAPTITQTTSNNFTEDSTSAGDTVGVFDVDDEETADASLTVSISDTTNYALSYDNAGTATVTLTATGAATVNAGNDLPAYTVTVTDGDSSTATATHDPSVSTVNDDPTIALNTTSTLTEGSVSAGDTIHTFNIADEETADADLTLTLSNTTYYAITNNDDGTATVTLTAAGVTYLNAGNSLPAYTVTVTDQASNTATATQTPTISLQ
;
A
#
# COMPACT_ATOMS: atom_id res chain seq x y z
N LEU A 1 -43.73 -16.83 -29.98
CA LEU A 1 -42.39 -16.28 -30.20
C LEU A 1 -41.53 -17.30 -30.93
N THR A 2 -40.64 -16.82 -31.78
CA THR A 2 -39.55 -17.61 -32.35
C THR A 2 -38.40 -17.72 -31.35
N ALA A 3 -37.45 -18.69 -31.54
CA ALA A 3 -36.27 -18.77 -30.70
C ALA A 3 -35.46 -17.47 -30.72
N ALA A 4 -35.34 -16.81 -31.88
CA ALA A 4 -34.69 -15.50 -32.00
C ALA A 4 -35.43 -14.41 -31.20
N GLY A 5 -36.77 -14.44 -31.17
CA GLY A 5 -37.57 -13.51 -30.37
C GLY A 5 -37.43 -13.73 -28.86
N VAL A 6 -37.24 -14.97 -28.43
CA VAL A 6 -36.93 -15.30 -27.03
C VAL A 6 -35.55 -14.77 -26.65
N THR A 7 -34.52 -15.01 -27.48
CA THR A 7 -33.18 -14.47 -27.26
C THR A 7 -33.14 -12.95 -27.20
N TYR A 8 -33.92 -12.29 -28.08
CA TYR A 8 -34.04 -10.83 -28.14
C TYR A 8 -34.70 -10.25 -26.87
N LEU A 9 -35.70 -10.94 -26.32
CA LEU A 9 -36.34 -10.57 -25.06
C LEU A 9 -35.44 -10.76 -23.85
N ASN A 10 -34.72 -11.91 -23.79
CA ASN A 10 -33.80 -12.22 -22.69
C ASN A 10 -32.55 -11.33 -22.69
N ALA A 11 -32.35 -10.53 -23.71
CA ALA A 11 -31.35 -9.46 -23.79
C ALA A 11 -31.97 -8.07 -23.46
N GLY A 12 -33.09 -8.01 -22.68
CA GLY A 12 -33.73 -6.79 -22.23
C GLY A 12 -34.46 -5.97 -23.28
N ASN A 13 -34.56 -6.48 -24.50
CA ASN A 13 -35.14 -5.69 -25.61
C ASN A 13 -36.67 -5.81 -25.71
N SER A 14 -37.33 -4.74 -26.07
CA SER A 14 -38.75 -4.74 -26.40
C SER A 14 -39.03 -5.31 -27.79
N LEU A 15 -40.05 -6.18 -27.90
CA LEU A 15 -40.45 -6.73 -29.20
C LEU A 15 -41.10 -5.66 -30.10
N PRO A 16 -40.77 -5.66 -31.40
CA PRO A 16 -41.41 -4.74 -32.35
C PRO A 16 -42.88 -5.05 -32.52
N ALA A 17 -43.63 -4.03 -32.93
CA ALA A 17 -45.04 -4.21 -33.38
C ALA A 17 -45.10 -5.16 -34.56
N TYR A 18 -46.10 -5.99 -34.60
CA TYR A 18 -46.43 -6.82 -35.75
C TYR A 18 -47.82 -6.50 -36.34
N THR A 19 -47.94 -6.68 -37.63
CA THR A 19 -49.21 -6.45 -38.34
C THR A 19 -49.70 -7.76 -38.93
N VAL A 20 -50.91 -8.11 -38.62
CA VAL A 20 -51.65 -9.21 -39.26
C VAL A 20 -52.48 -8.65 -40.38
N THR A 21 -52.32 -9.23 -41.56
CA THR A 21 -53.12 -8.89 -42.74
C THR A 21 -54.01 -10.07 -43.12
N VAL A 22 -55.28 -9.84 -43.25
CA VAL A 22 -56.26 -10.80 -43.81
C VAL A 22 -56.62 -10.37 -45.20
N THR A 23 -56.57 -11.28 -46.15
CA THR A 23 -56.94 -11.05 -47.57
C THR A 23 -58.08 -11.97 -47.99
N ASP A 24 -59.13 -11.44 -48.56
CA ASP A 24 -60.23 -12.24 -49.10
C ASP A 24 -59.92 -12.79 -50.53
N GLN A 25 -60.87 -13.59 -51.10
CA GLN A 25 -60.69 -14.16 -52.44
C GLN A 25 -60.75 -13.10 -53.56
N ALA A 26 -61.27 -11.90 -53.24
CA ALA A 26 -61.30 -10.76 -54.18
C ALA A 26 -60.10 -9.83 -54.02
N SER A 27 -59.09 -10.24 -53.24
CA SER A 27 -57.85 -9.48 -52.92
C SER A 27 -58.09 -8.21 -52.07
N ASN A 28 -59.25 -8.06 -51.41
CA ASN A 28 -59.45 -7.01 -50.43
C ASN A 28 -58.66 -7.38 -49.12
N THR A 29 -58.07 -6.38 -48.50
CA THR A 29 -57.22 -6.60 -47.28
C THR A 29 -57.79 -5.82 -46.10
N ALA A 30 -57.70 -6.44 -44.90
CA ALA A 30 -57.84 -5.79 -43.61
C ALA A 30 -56.61 -6.05 -42.78
N THR A 31 -56.13 -5.05 -42.00
CA THR A 31 -54.94 -5.13 -41.18
C THR A 31 -55.28 -4.76 -39.75
N ALA A 32 -54.54 -5.44 -38.81
CA ALA A 32 -54.51 -5.08 -37.40
C ALA A 32 -53.04 -5.09 -36.93
N THR A 33 -52.62 -4.03 -36.24
CA THR A 33 -51.26 -3.92 -35.69
C THR A 33 -51.34 -4.02 -34.19
N GLN A 34 -50.44 -4.79 -33.60
CA GLN A 34 -50.29 -4.99 -32.16
C GLN A 34 -48.83 -4.86 -31.76
N THR A 35 -48.58 -4.11 -30.69
CA THR A 35 -47.29 -4.07 -30.02
C THR A 35 -47.37 -4.95 -28.77
N PRO A 36 -46.54 -5.98 -28.65
CA PRO A 36 -46.48 -6.79 -27.42
C PRO A 36 -46.08 -5.95 -26.22
N THR A 37 -46.77 -6.11 -25.12
CA THR A 37 -46.36 -5.56 -23.83
C THR A 37 -45.50 -6.61 -23.12
N ILE A 38 -44.31 -6.20 -22.67
CA ILE A 38 -43.35 -7.05 -21.97
C ILE A 38 -43.11 -6.44 -20.61
N SER A 39 -43.13 -7.27 -19.58
CA SER A 39 -42.61 -6.93 -18.26
C SER A 39 -41.19 -7.52 -18.17
N LEU A 40 -40.18 -6.67 -18.11
CA LEU A 40 -38.84 -7.10 -17.84
C LEU A 40 -38.77 -7.47 -16.36
N GLN A 41 -37.97 -8.49 -16.03
CA GLN A 41 -37.62 -8.85 -14.67
C GLN A 41 -36.23 -8.24 -14.40
N ASN A 42 -36.04 -7.64 -13.24
CA ASN A 42 -34.74 -7.10 -12.86
C ASN A 42 -33.75 -8.22 -12.65
N ASP A 43 -32.61 -8.13 -13.32
CA ASP A 43 -31.44 -8.97 -13.09
C ASP A 43 -30.45 -8.21 -12.17
N ALA A 44 -29.43 -8.87 -11.67
CA ALA A 44 -28.40 -8.22 -10.88
C ALA A 44 -27.35 -7.60 -11.82
N PRO A 45 -26.79 -6.44 -11.44
CA PRO A 45 -25.71 -5.83 -12.22
C PRO A 45 -24.50 -6.74 -12.35
N THR A 46 -23.62 -6.45 -13.29
CA THR A 46 -22.35 -7.13 -13.48
C THR A 46 -21.20 -6.20 -13.11
N ILE A 47 -20.08 -6.79 -12.63
CA ILE A 47 -18.83 -6.10 -12.36
C ILE A 47 -17.68 -6.98 -12.78
N THR A 48 -16.77 -6.45 -13.61
CA THR A 48 -15.61 -7.16 -14.11
C THR A 48 -14.37 -6.29 -13.96
N GLN A 49 -13.34 -6.79 -13.25
CA GLN A 49 -12.06 -6.10 -13.18
C GLN A 49 -11.33 -6.20 -14.52
N THR A 50 -11.01 -5.05 -15.11
CA THR A 50 -10.31 -4.93 -16.41
C THR A 50 -8.84 -4.57 -16.26
N THR A 51 -8.47 -3.93 -15.15
CA THR A 51 -7.09 -3.60 -14.80
C THR A 51 -6.84 -3.91 -13.33
N SER A 52 -5.67 -4.49 -13.04
CA SER A 52 -5.16 -4.70 -11.68
C SER A 52 -3.68 -4.32 -11.62
N ASN A 53 -3.31 -3.45 -10.69
CA ASN A 53 -1.93 -3.03 -10.51
C ASN A 53 -1.40 -3.45 -9.15
N ASN A 54 -0.11 -3.78 -9.13
CA ASN A 54 0.71 -3.97 -7.94
C ASN A 54 1.65 -2.78 -7.79
N PHE A 55 2.21 -2.62 -6.59
CA PHE A 55 3.01 -1.45 -6.27
C PHE A 55 4.42 -1.83 -5.84
N THR A 56 5.31 -0.88 -5.98
CA THR A 56 6.68 -0.98 -5.46
C THR A 56 6.89 0.20 -4.53
N GLU A 57 7.46 -0.06 -3.37
CA GLU A 57 7.90 0.94 -2.41
C GLU A 57 8.72 2.05 -3.08
N ASP A 58 8.76 3.24 -2.51
CA ASP A 58 9.49 4.43 -2.96
C ASP A 58 9.10 5.01 -4.33
N SER A 59 8.31 4.29 -5.12
CA SER A 59 7.89 4.73 -6.45
C SER A 59 6.40 5.02 -6.56
N THR A 60 5.65 4.91 -5.46
CA THR A 60 4.19 4.96 -5.43
C THR A 60 3.68 6.34 -4.99
N SER A 61 2.66 6.85 -5.67
CA SER A 61 2.08 8.17 -5.43
C SER A 61 0.56 8.11 -5.21
N ALA A 62 0.04 9.08 -4.46
CA ALA A 62 -1.40 9.27 -4.37
C ALA A 62 -1.99 9.58 -5.76
N GLY A 63 -3.10 8.92 -6.09
CA GLY A 63 -3.73 8.97 -7.40
C GLY A 63 -3.30 7.86 -8.36
N ASP A 64 -2.29 7.06 -8.03
CA ASP A 64 -1.93 5.90 -8.84
C ASP A 64 -3.09 4.91 -8.91
N THR A 65 -3.37 4.42 -10.11
CA THR A 65 -4.47 3.49 -10.35
C THR A 65 -4.16 2.12 -9.73
N VAL A 66 -5.08 1.63 -8.91
CA VAL A 66 -5.04 0.29 -8.30
C VAL A 66 -5.80 -0.71 -9.14
N GLY A 67 -6.99 -0.34 -9.59
CA GLY A 67 -7.84 -1.19 -10.42
C GLY A 67 -8.86 -0.40 -11.21
N VAL A 68 -9.28 -0.98 -12.34
CA VAL A 68 -10.38 -0.47 -13.14
C VAL A 68 -11.41 -1.58 -13.30
N PHE A 69 -12.66 -1.25 -13.16
CA PHE A 69 -13.79 -2.16 -13.22
C PHE A 69 -14.79 -1.68 -14.27
N ASP A 70 -15.24 -2.61 -15.08
CA ASP A 70 -16.35 -2.44 -15.99
C ASP A 70 -17.63 -2.88 -15.26
N VAL A 71 -18.63 -2.02 -15.20
CA VAL A 71 -19.91 -2.27 -14.52
C VAL A 71 -21.03 -2.02 -15.51
N ASP A 72 -22.01 -2.91 -15.54
CA ASP A 72 -23.13 -2.88 -16.49
C ASP A 72 -24.36 -3.53 -15.88
N ASP A 73 -25.54 -3.11 -16.35
CA ASP A 73 -26.82 -3.69 -15.98
C ASP A 73 -27.77 -3.59 -17.16
N GLU A 74 -28.55 -4.65 -17.40
CA GLU A 74 -29.45 -4.73 -18.56
C GLU A 74 -30.65 -3.78 -18.46
N GLU A 75 -31.18 -3.57 -17.25
CA GLU A 75 -32.36 -2.78 -16.97
C GLU A 75 -32.05 -1.39 -16.42
N THR A 76 -30.89 -1.22 -15.78
CA THR A 76 -30.50 0.05 -15.15
C THR A 76 -29.42 0.72 -15.98
N ALA A 77 -29.68 1.92 -16.47
CA ALA A 77 -28.66 2.69 -17.19
C ALA A 77 -27.44 2.97 -16.27
N ASP A 78 -26.23 2.95 -16.85
CA ASP A 78 -24.96 3.16 -16.13
C ASP A 78 -25.00 4.38 -15.20
N ALA A 79 -25.57 5.49 -15.65
CA ALA A 79 -25.69 6.72 -14.86
C ALA A 79 -26.58 6.58 -13.61
N SER A 80 -27.36 5.51 -13.50
CA SER A 80 -28.24 5.21 -12.36
C SER A 80 -27.66 4.11 -11.45
N LEU A 81 -26.58 3.44 -11.85
CA LEU A 81 -25.88 2.49 -11.01
C LEU A 81 -25.17 3.22 -9.87
N THR A 82 -25.16 2.62 -8.70
CA THR A 82 -24.41 3.12 -7.54
C THR A 82 -23.20 2.23 -7.28
N VAL A 83 -22.00 2.83 -7.24
CA VAL A 83 -20.76 2.10 -7.00
C VAL A 83 -20.15 2.56 -5.69
N SER A 84 -19.69 1.61 -4.87
CA SER A 84 -19.05 1.86 -3.57
C SER A 84 -17.85 0.96 -3.36
N ILE A 85 -16.98 1.35 -2.41
CA ILE A 85 -15.76 0.61 -2.05
C ILE A 85 -15.72 0.38 -0.54
N SER A 86 -15.18 -0.76 -0.10
CA SER A 86 -15.13 -1.16 1.30
C SER A 86 -14.10 -0.40 2.14
N ASP A 87 -12.99 0.05 1.54
CA ASP A 87 -11.93 0.81 2.22
C ASP A 87 -11.74 2.16 1.54
N THR A 88 -12.09 3.23 2.25
CA THR A 88 -11.91 4.62 1.82
C THR A 88 -10.71 5.31 2.48
N THR A 89 -9.96 4.59 3.32
CA THR A 89 -8.73 5.09 3.95
C THR A 89 -7.57 5.01 2.98
N ASN A 90 -7.35 3.82 2.41
CA ASN A 90 -6.22 3.58 1.50
C ASN A 90 -6.58 3.83 0.03
N TYR A 91 -7.88 3.78 -0.32
CA TYR A 91 -8.36 3.86 -1.69
C TYR A 91 -9.39 4.97 -1.89
N ALA A 92 -9.38 5.55 -3.09
CA ALA A 92 -10.39 6.45 -3.58
C ALA A 92 -11.08 5.81 -4.79
N LEU A 93 -12.40 5.89 -4.83
CA LEU A 93 -13.22 5.39 -5.94
C LEU A 93 -13.76 6.57 -6.75
N SER A 94 -13.68 6.48 -8.07
CA SER A 94 -14.40 7.34 -9.00
C SER A 94 -15.21 6.49 -9.95
N TYR A 95 -16.44 6.92 -10.26
CA TYR A 95 -17.32 6.30 -11.24
C TYR A 95 -17.69 7.34 -12.29
N ASP A 96 -17.53 7.02 -13.57
CA ASP A 96 -17.74 7.96 -14.67
C ASP A 96 -19.21 8.09 -15.12
N ASN A 97 -20.12 7.30 -14.53
CA ASN A 97 -21.52 7.17 -14.91
C ASN A 97 -21.71 6.66 -16.35
N ALA A 98 -20.73 5.98 -16.90
CA ALA A 98 -20.69 5.42 -18.24
C ALA A 98 -20.10 4.00 -18.25
N GLY A 99 -20.27 3.27 -17.14
CA GLY A 99 -19.85 1.89 -16.99
C GLY A 99 -18.43 1.67 -16.46
N THR A 100 -17.66 2.73 -16.14
CA THR A 100 -16.28 2.56 -15.66
C THR A 100 -16.10 3.06 -14.24
N ALA A 101 -15.68 2.17 -13.33
CA ALA A 101 -15.26 2.50 -11.97
C ALA A 101 -13.74 2.39 -11.86
N THR A 102 -13.07 3.44 -11.39
CA THR A 102 -11.63 3.50 -11.20
C THR A 102 -11.31 3.64 -9.73
N VAL A 103 -10.44 2.77 -9.23
CA VAL A 103 -9.88 2.81 -7.88
C VAL A 103 -8.44 3.31 -7.95
N THR A 104 -8.14 4.32 -7.13
CA THR A 104 -6.80 4.92 -7.02
C THR A 104 -6.34 4.93 -5.57
N LEU A 105 -5.03 5.07 -5.34
CA LEU A 105 -4.48 5.24 -3.99
C LEU A 105 -4.82 6.63 -3.43
N THR A 106 -5.19 6.67 -2.16
CA THR A 106 -5.17 7.92 -1.37
C THR A 106 -3.74 8.29 -0.96
N ALA A 107 -3.55 9.46 -0.34
CA ALA A 107 -2.26 9.80 0.26
C ALA A 107 -1.86 8.81 1.38
N THR A 108 -2.83 8.29 2.14
CA THR A 108 -2.58 7.25 3.17
C THR A 108 -2.17 5.93 2.53
N GLY A 109 -2.87 5.48 1.48
CA GLY A 109 -2.51 4.25 0.77
C GLY A 109 -1.11 4.32 0.15
N ALA A 110 -0.75 5.44 -0.49
CA ALA A 110 0.59 5.64 -1.02
C ALA A 110 1.66 5.67 0.10
N ALA A 111 1.36 6.30 1.25
CA ALA A 111 2.28 6.28 2.40
C ALA A 111 2.42 4.87 3.01
N THR A 112 1.36 4.05 3.00
CA THR A 112 1.41 2.65 3.46
C THR A 112 2.35 1.84 2.57
N VAL A 113 2.26 1.99 1.24
CA VAL A 113 3.16 1.32 0.29
C VAL A 113 4.61 1.78 0.45
N ASN A 114 4.83 3.11 0.53
CA ASN A 114 6.19 3.69 0.65
C ASN A 114 6.81 3.51 2.04
N ALA A 115 6.10 2.88 2.96
CA ALA A 115 6.59 2.41 4.26
C ALA A 115 6.72 0.86 4.28
N GLY A 116 6.91 0.22 3.13
CA GLY A 116 7.10 -1.22 2.99
C GLY A 116 5.92 -2.10 3.41
N ASN A 117 4.76 -1.50 3.71
CA ASN A 117 3.63 -2.25 4.22
C ASN A 117 2.66 -2.68 3.13
N ASP A 118 2.08 -3.87 3.31
CA ASP A 118 1.03 -4.36 2.43
C ASP A 118 -0.25 -3.51 2.52
N LEU A 119 -0.91 -3.37 1.37
CA LEU A 119 -2.23 -2.77 1.29
C LEU A 119 -3.31 -3.79 1.64
N PRO A 120 -4.38 -3.40 2.35
CA PRO A 120 -5.50 -4.31 2.59
C PRO A 120 -6.28 -4.58 1.30
N ALA A 121 -6.81 -5.80 1.16
CA ALA A 121 -7.76 -6.11 0.11
C ALA A 121 -9.01 -5.23 0.21
N TYR A 122 -9.57 -4.84 -0.94
CA TYR A 122 -10.81 -4.08 -1.01
C TYR A 122 -11.84 -4.74 -1.89
N THR A 123 -13.10 -4.41 -1.66
CA THR A 123 -14.25 -4.88 -2.44
C THR A 123 -14.97 -3.68 -3.06
N VAL A 124 -15.19 -3.72 -4.37
CA VAL A 124 -16.08 -2.79 -5.08
C VAL A 124 -17.44 -3.45 -5.18
N THR A 125 -18.48 -2.71 -4.83
CA THR A 125 -19.88 -3.13 -4.91
C THR A 125 -20.61 -2.23 -5.87
N VAL A 126 -21.29 -2.79 -6.87
CA VAL A 126 -22.25 -2.10 -7.73
C VAL A 126 -23.65 -2.48 -7.30
N THR A 127 -24.57 -1.51 -7.32
CA THR A 127 -25.98 -1.68 -6.93
C THR A 127 -26.85 -1.04 -8.00
N ASP A 128 -27.89 -1.75 -8.46
CA ASP A 128 -28.88 -1.29 -9.42
C ASP A 128 -30.02 -0.47 -8.77
N GLY A 129 -30.99 -0.06 -9.56
CA GLY A 129 -32.16 0.71 -9.11
C GLY A 129 -33.12 -0.06 -8.21
N ASP A 130 -33.13 -1.39 -8.28
CA ASP A 130 -33.99 -2.29 -7.50
C ASP A 130 -33.26 -2.92 -6.29
N SER A 131 -32.03 -2.46 -6.02
CA SER A 131 -31.19 -2.87 -4.89
C SER A 131 -30.56 -4.27 -5.03
N SER A 132 -30.49 -4.82 -6.24
CA SER A 132 -29.65 -5.99 -6.52
C SER A 132 -28.18 -5.56 -6.59
N THR A 133 -27.26 -6.44 -6.22
CA THR A 133 -25.85 -6.09 -6.11
C THR A 133 -24.93 -7.12 -6.74
N ALA A 134 -23.78 -6.64 -7.25
CA ALA A 134 -22.64 -7.48 -7.58
C ALA A 134 -21.37 -6.91 -6.97
N THR A 135 -20.37 -7.77 -6.73
CA THR A 135 -19.12 -7.39 -6.07
C THR A 135 -17.90 -7.95 -6.77
N ALA A 136 -16.81 -7.19 -6.74
CA ALA A 136 -15.47 -7.67 -7.12
C ALA A 136 -14.46 -7.29 -6.04
N THR A 137 -13.59 -8.23 -5.67
CA THR A 137 -12.54 -8.03 -4.66
C THR A 137 -11.18 -8.03 -5.33
N HIS A 138 -10.30 -7.11 -4.95
CA HIS A 138 -8.91 -7.03 -5.37
C HIS A 138 -7.99 -6.94 -4.15
N ASP A 139 -6.86 -7.63 -4.22
CA ASP A 139 -5.80 -7.68 -3.22
C ASP A 139 -4.48 -7.27 -3.90
N PRO A 140 -4.10 -5.97 -3.87
CA PRO A 140 -2.88 -5.52 -4.51
C PRO A 140 -1.66 -5.99 -3.71
N SER A 141 -0.63 -6.48 -4.38
CA SER A 141 0.64 -6.81 -3.75
C SER A 141 1.59 -5.62 -3.74
N VAL A 142 2.41 -5.53 -2.68
CA VAL A 142 3.49 -4.55 -2.54
C VAL A 142 4.83 -5.28 -2.62
N SER A 143 5.77 -4.72 -3.38
CA SER A 143 7.16 -5.18 -3.41
C SER A 143 8.01 -4.17 -2.67
N THR A 144 8.73 -4.62 -1.65
CA THR A 144 9.65 -3.78 -0.87
C THR A 144 10.95 -3.53 -1.63
N VAL A 145 11.58 -2.41 -1.33
CA VAL A 145 12.92 -1.99 -1.78
C VAL A 145 13.78 -1.87 -0.52
N ASN A 146 15.01 -2.37 -0.54
CA ASN A 146 15.87 -2.23 0.64
C ASN A 146 16.39 -0.80 0.75
N ASP A 147 16.15 -0.18 1.90
CA ASP A 147 16.63 1.14 2.26
C ASP A 147 17.99 1.11 2.98
N ASP A 148 18.61 2.27 3.14
CA ASP A 148 19.82 2.41 3.94
C ASP A 148 19.45 2.47 5.44
N PRO A 149 20.18 1.76 6.34
CA PRO A 149 19.95 1.86 7.76
C PRO A 149 20.19 3.28 8.28
N THR A 150 19.61 3.61 9.41
CA THR A 150 19.77 4.91 10.07
C THR A 150 20.55 4.79 11.36
N ILE A 151 21.32 5.84 11.70
CA ILE A 151 22.01 5.99 12.98
C ILE A 151 21.98 7.43 13.46
N ALA A 152 21.55 7.65 14.69
CA ALA A 152 21.52 8.97 15.31
C ALA A 152 22.04 8.91 16.76
N LEU A 153 22.83 9.93 17.16
CA LEU A 153 23.25 10.05 18.55
C LEU A 153 22.04 10.26 19.47
N ASN A 154 21.95 9.43 20.51
CA ASN A 154 20.87 9.51 21.50
C ASN A 154 21.36 10.19 22.77
N THR A 155 22.41 9.66 23.41
CA THR A 155 22.94 10.25 24.65
C THR A 155 24.47 10.39 24.62
N THR A 156 24.97 11.36 25.38
CA THR A 156 26.40 11.59 25.61
C THR A 156 26.70 11.66 27.11
N SER A 157 27.68 10.89 27.57
CA SER A 157 28.21 10.97 28.95
C SER A 157 29.46 11.82 29.00
N THR A 158 29.65 12.60 30.05
CA THR A 158 30.94 13.27 30.32
C THR A 158 31.82 12.35 31.15
N LEU A 159 32.99 12.05 30.62
CA LEU A 159 34.00 11.22 31.31
C LEU A 159 34.91 12.10 32.14
N THR A 160 35.19 11.68 33.38
CA THR A 160 36.10 12.43 34.28
C THR A 160 37.35 11.60 34.55
N GLU A 161 38.53 12.17 34.26
CA GLU A 161 39.80 11.55 34.56
C GLU A 161 39.87 11.08 36.04
N GLY A 162 40.41 9.90 36.26
CA GLY A 162 40.50 9.30 37.59
C GLY A 162 39.21 8.68 38.15
N SER A 163 38.07 8.86 37.47
CA SER A 163 36.74 8.39 37.94
C SER A 163 36.06 7.40 36.98
N VAL A 164 36.70 7.06 35.86
CA VAL A 164 36.15 6.15 34.83
C VAL A 164 36.62 4.71 35.05
N SER A 165 35.73 3.80 34.60
CA SER A 165 35.96 2.35 34.62
C SER A 165 35.73 1.74 33.22
N ALA A 166 36.33 0.56 32.98
CA ALA A 166 36.01 -0.20 31.77
C ALA A 166 34.54 -0.64 31.81
N GLY A 167 33.86 -0.46 30.70
CA GLY A 167 32.41 -0.69 30.57
C GLY A 167 31.56 0.56 30.78
N ASP A 168 32.14 1.69 31.23
CA ASP A 168 31.38 2.93 31.34
C ASP A 168 30.86 3.38 29.96
N THR A 169 29.59 3.71 29.93
CA THR A 169 28.92 4.18 28.70
C THR A 169 29.39 5.59 28.34
N ILE A 170 29.78 5.77 27.10
CA ILE A 170 30.19 7.06 26.51
C ILE A 170 29.05 7.70 25.74
N HIS A 171 28.52 6.94 24.78
CA HIS A 171 27.43 7.36 23.93
C HIS A 171 26.46 6.22 23.77
N THR A 172 25.17 6.56 23.58
CA THR A 172 24.17 5.66 22.99
C THR A 172 23.68 6.24 21.67
N PHE A 173 23.31 5.37 20.75
CA PHE A 173 22.78 5.71 19.45
C PHE A 173 21.41 5.06 19.28
N ASN A 174 20.50 5.72 18.60
CA ASN A 174 19.35 5.07 18.01
C ASN A 174 19.79 4.55 16.63
N ILE A 175 19.46 3.31 16.36
CA ILE A 175 19.68 2.63 15.08
C ILE A 175 18.37 2.03 14.62
N ALA A 176 18.08 2.06 13.34
CA ALA A 176 16.90 1.44 12.75
C ALA A 176 17.12 1.17 11.27
N ASP A 177 16.37 0.22 10.77
CA ASP A 177 16.26 -0.11 9.36
C ASP A 177 14.84 -0.63 9.11
N GLU A 178 14.28 -0.37 7.94
CA GLU A 178 12.88 -0.73 7.64
C GLU A 178 12.74 -2.23 7.38
N GLU A 179 13.71 -2.83 6.66
CA GLU A 179 13.70 -4.23 6.25
C GLU A 179 14.52 -5.14 7.16
N THR A 180 15.48 -4.59 7.92
CA THR A 180 16.34 -5.36 8.82
C THR A 180 15.94 -5.15 10.28
N ALA A 181 15.59 -6.23 10.97
CA ALA A 181 15.28 -6.15 12.40
C ALA A 181 16.49 -5.62 13.21
N ASP A 182 16.23 -4.86 14.27
CA ASP A 182 17.27 -4.23 15.12
C ASP A 182 18.37 -5.21 15.57
N ALA A 183 17.99 -6.44 15.91
CA ALA A 183 18.93 -7.48 16.35
C ALA A 183 19.85 -8.01 15.23
N ASP A 184 19.44 -7.84 13.97
CA ASP A 184 20.20 -8.32 12.80
C ASP A 184 21.10 -7.24 12.20
N LEU A 185 20.98 -5.99 12.67
CA LEU A 185 21.87 -4.90 12.29
C LEU A 185 23.29 -5.16 12.81
N THR A 186 24.28 -5.07 11.94
CA THR A 186 25.68 -5.26 12.28
C THR A 186 26.34 -3.93 12.59
N LEU A 187 27.06 -3.87 13.73
CA LEU A 187 27.74 -2.67 14.20
C LEU A 187 29.27 -2.85 14.19
N THR A 188 29.97 -1.83 13.70
CA THR A 188 31.42 -1.76 13.76
C THR A 188 31.91 -0.40 14.25
N LEU A 189 33.13 -0.39 14.84
CA LEU A 189 33.84 0.80 15.30
C LEU A 189 35.15 0.99 14.54
N SER A 190 35.45 2.24 14.19
CA SER A 190 36.75 2.59 13.60
C SER A 190 37.93 2.45 14.61
N ASN A 191 37.65 2.49 15.90
CA ASN A 191 38.66 2.36 16.97
C ASN A 191 38.18 1.38 18.05
N THR A 192 38.63 0.14 17.98
CA THR A 192 38.32 -0.92 18.95
C THR A 192 39.36 -1.02 20.07
N THR A 193 40.44 -0.21 20.03
CA THR A 193 41.43 -0.18 21.10
C THR A 193 40.87 0.46 22.36
N TYR A 194 40.24 1.62 22.22
CA TYR A 194 39.75 2.39 23.37
C TYR A 194 38.25 2.22 23.61
N TYR A 195 37.51 1.70 22.63
CA TYR A 195 36.05 1.60 22.67
C TYR A 195 35.56 0.20 22.34
N ALA A 196 34.42 -0.15 22.91
CA ALA A 196 33.64 -1.31 22.54
C ALA A 196 32.21 -0.85 22.17
N ILE A 197 31.52 -1.59 21.28
CA ILE A 197 30.14 -1.34 20.89
C ILE A 197 29.32 -2.60 21.12
N THR A 198 28.06 -2.39 21.53
CA THR A 198 27.05 -3.44 21.69
C THR A 198 25.78 -3.01 20.97
N ASN A 199 25.22 -3.88 20.15
CA ASN A 199 23.81 -3.79 19.72
C ASN A 199 22.97 -4.27 20.91
N ASN A 200 22.00 -3.48 21.34
CA ASN A 200 21.11 -3.83 22.45
C ASN A 200 19.85 -4.60 21.99
N ASP A 201 19.70 -4.81 20.67
CA ASP A 201 18.59 -5.52 20.03
C ASP A 201 17.21 -4.86 20.28
N ASP A 202 17.19 -3.57 20.58
CA ASP A 202 16.00 -2.77 20.92
C ASP A 202 15.94 -1.42 20.17
N GLY A 203 16.62 -1.34 19.02
CA GLY A 203 16.77 -0.08 18.26
C GLY A 203 17.83 0.84 18.82
N THR A 204 18.67 0.37 19.77
CA THR A 204 19.76 1.16 20.33
C THR A 204 21.11 0.45 20.28
N ALA A 205 22.17 1.24 20.24
CA ALA A 205 23.55 0.77 20.37
C ALA A 205 24.27 1.54 21.46
N THR A 206 25.11 0.84 22.22
CA THR A 206 25.88 1.42 23.33
C THR A 206 27.38 1.33 23.06
N VAL A 207 28.08 2.48 23.13
CA VAL A 207 29.54 2.55 23.07
C VAL A 207 30.07 2.76 24.47
N THR A 208 31.04 1.90 24.86
CA THR A 208 31.65 1.89 26.17
C THR A 208 33.17 2.02 26.10
N LEU A 209 33.81 2.41 27.23
CA LEU A 209 35.28 2.40 27.38
C LEU A 209 35.80 0.97 27.53
N THR A 210 36.91 0.68 26.84
CA THR A 210 37.77 -0.49 27.15
C THR A 210 38.71 -0.20 28.31
N ALA A 211 39.36 -1.24 28.87
CA ALA A 211 40.41 -1.06 29.86
C ALA A 211 41.60 -0.22 29.34
N ALA A 212 41.93 -0.34 28.04
CA ALA A 212 42.94 0.49 27.38
C ALA A 212 42.52 1.95 27.28
N GLY A 213 41.20 2.20 26.98
CA GLY A 213 40.63 3.55 26.97
C GLY A 213 40.71 4.22 28.33
N VAL A 214 40.38 3.50 29.41
CA VAL A 214 40.51 3.98 30.79
C VAL A 214 41.97 4.32 31.11
N THR A 215 42.92 3.45 30.80
CA THR A 215 44.37 3.68 31.04
C THR A 215 44.85 4.92 30.25
N TYR A 216 44.40 5.09 29.00
CA TYR A 216 44.77 6.21 28.14
C TYR A 216 44.27 7.54 28.70
N LEU A 217 42.97 7.56 29.12
CA LEU A 217 42.37 8.75 29.71
C LEU A 217 43.02 9.12 31.06
N ASN A 218 43.23 8.14 31.97
CA ASN A 218 43.84 8.36 33.28
C ASN A 218 45.34 8.73 33.23
N ALA A 219 45.98 8.66 32.06
CA ALA A 219 47.31 9.21 31.79
C ALA A 219 47.27 10.68 31.33
N GLY A 220 46.11 11.36 31.43
CA GLY A 220 45.91 12.76 31.05
C GLY A 220 45.73 12.98 29.53
N ASN A 221 45.41 11.95 28.76
CA ASN A 221 45.24 12.06 27.31
C ASN A 221 43.77 12.24 26.94
N SER A 222 43.53 13.02 25.91
CA SER A 222 42.16 13.10 25.28
C SER A 222 41.91 11.89 24.41
N LEU A 223 40.76 11.25 24.62
CA LEU A 223 40.32 10.12 23.78
C LEU A 223 40.05 10.57 22.35
N PRO A 224 40.51 9.84 21.31
CA PRO A 224 40.28 10.21 19.93
C PRO A 224 38.82 10.02 19.51
N ALA A 225 38.41 10.74 18.45
CA ALA A 225 37.14 10.49 17.81
C ALA A 225 37.06 9.04 17.28
N TYR A 226 35.85 8.54 17.18
CA TYR A 226 35.55 7.25 16.56
C TYR A 226 34.30 7.37 15.66
N THR A 227 34.18 6.46 14.70
CA THR A 227 33.02 6.31 13.84
C THR A 227 32.34 4.99 14.12
N VAL A 228 31.05 5.02 14.35
CA VAL A 228 30.17 3.85 14.36
C VAL A 228 29.65 3.68 12.93
N THR A 229 29.70 2.45 12.42
CA THR A 229 29.03 2.06 11.18
C THR A 229 27.98 1.03 11.53
N VAL A 230 26.74 1.27 11.11
CA VAL A 230 25.66 0.29 11.10
C VAL A 230 25.52 -0.26 9.68
N THR A 231 25.29 -1.56 9.56
CA THR A 231 25.16 -2.27 8.28
C THR A 231 23.95 -3.17 8.35
N ASP A 232 23.09 -3.09 7.33
CA ASP A 232 21.90 -3.92 7.13
C ASP A 232 22.26 -5.32 6.56
N GLN A 233 21.26 -6.16 6.33
CA GLN A 233 21.45 -7.49 5.74
C GLN A 233 21.76 -7.43 4.23
N ALA A 234 21.40 -6.35 3.54
CA ALA A 234 21.72 -6.12 2.14
C ALA A 234 23.11 -5.51 1.93
N SER A 235 23.84 -5.18 3.03
CA SER A 235 25.16 -4.56 3.06
C SER A 235 25.16 -3.05 2.79
N ASN A 236 24.02 -2.37 2.91
CA ASN A 236 23.98 -0.91 2.95
C ASN A 236 24.45 -0.41 4.31
N THR A 237 24.94 0.81 4.38
CA THR A 237 25.57 1.31 5.60
C THR A 237 25.23 2.76 5.90
N ALA A 238 25.08 3.07 7.20
CA ALA A 238 25.08 4.43 7.71
C ALA A 238 26.16 4.61 8.78
N THR A 239 26.63 5.84 8.96
CA THR A 239 27.74 6.14 9.89
C THR A 239 27.46 7.35 10.77
N ALA A 240 27.96 7.30 12.02
CA ALA A 240 28.00 8.43 12.92
C ALA A 240 29.39 8.56 13.56
N THR A 241 29.97 9.77 13.51
CA THR A 241 31.27 10.07 14.12
C THR A 241 31.07 10.90 15.37
N GLN A 242 31.72 10.48 16.48
CA GLN A 242 31.65 11.16 17.77
C GLN A 242 33.04 11.35 18.38
N THR A 243 33.16 12.42 19.16
CA THR A 243 34.32 12.68 20.01
C THR A 243 33.84 12.69 21.46
N PRO A 244 34.43 11.85 22.38
CA PRO A 244 34.02 11.83 23.77
C PRO A 244 34.21 13.19 24.46
N THR A 245 33.25 13.56 25.32
CA THR A 245 33.42 14.72 26.20
C THR A 245 34.17 14.34 27.46
N ILE A 246 35.28 15.02 27.73
CA ILE A 246 36.20 14.67 28.80
C ILE A 246 36.38 15.89 29.73
N SER A 247 36.34 15.64 31.06
CA SER A 247 36.80 16.55 32.12
C SER A 247 38.13 16.03 32.66
N LEU A 248 39.19 16.74 32.36
CA LEU A 248 40.54 16.44 32.92
C LEU A 248 40.63 17.09 34.31
N GLN A 249 41.37 16.44 35.21
CA GLN A 249 41.62 16.94 36.58
C GLN A 249 43.08 17.39 36.74
#